data_cf5c1661193d6c750a058c47b20003f0
#
_entry.id   cf5c1661193d6c750a058c47b20003f0
#
_cell.length_a   1.000
_cell.length_b   1.000
_cell.length_c   1.000
_cell.angle_alpha   90.00
_cell.angle_beta   90.00
_cell.angle_gamma   90.00
#
_symmetry.space_group_name_H-M   'P 1'
#
loop_
_entity.id
_entity.type
_entity.pdbx_description
1 polymer ?
#
loop_
_entity_poly.entity_id
_entity_poly.type
_entity_poly.pdbx_seq_one_letter_code
_entity_poly.pdbx_strand_id
1 'polypeptide(L)'
;MKLHHIGIAVESLAAARPVFEKMLGKSADAEEVVEEQKVRVAMFQVGESRLELLEATSEDSPAARSIAKRGQGLHHVALAVEDLAGKLRELENAGVRLIDREPRRGAGNELVAFLHPASTAGVLIELVEDK
;
A
#
# COMPACT_ATOMS: atom_id res chain seq x y z
N MET A 1 -4.09 17.04 -0.48
CA MET A 1 -3.83 15.60 -0.26
C MET A 1 -5.03 14.82 -0.73
N LYS A 2 -4.83 13.69 -1.37
CA LYS A 2 -5.94 12.85 -1.86
C LYS A 2 -5.68 11.38 -1.55
N LEU A 3 -6.73 10.58 -1.60
CA LEU A 3 -6.60 9.12 -1.47
C LEU A 3 -5.93 8.58 -2.72
N HIS A 4 -4.76 7.98 -2.57
CA HIS A 4 -4.00 7.42 -3.68
C HIS A 4 -4.47 6.00 -3.99
N HIS A 5 -4.49 5.14 -2.96
CA HIS A 5 -4.98 3.77 -3.12
C HIS A 5 -5.30 3.13 -1.78
N ILE A 6 -5.98 2.00 -1.86
CA ILE A 6 -6.23 1.11 -0.72
C ILE A 6 -5.53 -0.21 -1.05
N GLY A 7 -4.71 -0.70 -0.11
CA GLY A 7 -4.03 -1.98 -0.23
C GLY A 7 -4.80 -3.08 0.50
N ILE A 8 -5.03 -4.19 -0.17
CA ILE A 8 -5.75 -5.35 0.38
C ILE A 8 -4.82 -6.56 0.30
N ALA A 9 -4.52 -7.15 1.43
CA ALA A 9 -3.68 -8.35 1.50
C ALA A 9 -4.52 -9.58 1.19
N VAL A 10 -4.10 -10.38 0.23
CA VAL A 10 -4.79 -11.60 -0.19
C VAL A 10 -3.84 -12.79 -0.12
N GLU A 11 -4.39 -13.96 0.14
CA GLU A 11 -3.60 -15.19 0.16
C GLU A 11 -3.16 -15.62 -1.24
N SER A 12 -4.00 -15.35 -2.25
CA SER A 12 -3.73 -15.75 -3.63
C SER A 12 -4.31 -14.73 -4.60
N LEU A 13 -3.46 -14.14 -5.42
CA LEU A 13 -3.92 -13.26 -6.50
C LEU A 13 -4.73 -14.04 -7.54
N ALA A 14 -4.33 -15.27 -7.82
CA ALA A 14 -5.05 -16.11 -8.78
C ALA A 14 -6.50 -16.36 -8.34
N ALA A 15 -6.74 -16.42 -7.05
CA ALA A 15 -8.09 -16.61 -6.51
C ALA A 15 -8.85 -15.28 -6.35
N ALA A 16 -8.19 -14.23 -5.90
CA ALA A 16 -8.83 -12.95 -5.60
C ALA A 16 -9.10 -12.10 -6.84
N ARG A 17 -8.17 -12.08 -7.78
CA ARG A 17 -8.25 -11.24 -8.97
C ARG A 17 -9.54 -11.41 -9.76
N PRO A 18 -9.99 -12.65 -10.07
CA PRO A 18 -11.24 -12.82 -10.83
C PRO A 18 -12.47 -12.20 -10.16
N VAL A 19 -12.54 -12.26 -8.83
CA VAL A 19 -13.66 -11.69 -8.08
C VAL A 19 -13.67 -10.16 -8.21
N PHE A 20 -12.50 -9.53 -8.02
CA PHE A 20 -12.37 -8.08 -8.16
C PHE A 20 -12.60 -7.62 -9.61
N GLU A 21 -12.16 -8.40 -10.58
CA GLU A 21 -12.41 -8.08 -11.99
C GLU A 21 -13.90 -8.12 -12.32
N LYS A 22 -14.64 -9.11 -11.79
CA LYS A 22 -16.09 -9.17 -11.96
C LYS A 22 -16.78 -8.01 -11.26
N MET A 23 -16.39 -7.72 -10.03
CA MET A 23 -16.99 -6.63 -9.25
C MET A 23 -16.80 -5.28 -9.93
N LEU A 24 -15.60 -5.02 -10.44
CA LEU A 24 -15.27 -3.73 -11.07
C LEU A 24 -15.63 -3.68 -12.56
N GLY A 25 -15.92 -4.81 -13.17
CA GLY A 25 -16.29 -4.87 -14.60
C GLY A 25 -15.13 -4.64 -15.53
N LYS A 26 -13.91 -4.98 -15.10
CA LYS A 26 -12.69 -4.74 -15.90
C LYS A 26 -11.58 -5.66 -15.43
N SER A 27 -10.61 -5.89 -16.30
CA SER A 27 -9.38 -6.59 -15.93
C SER A 27 -8.48 -5.69 -15.09
N ALA A 28 -7.55 -6.28 -14.36
CA ALA A 28 -6.52 -5.50 -13.66
C ALA A 28 -5.76 -4.64 -14.67
N ASP A 29 -5.48 -3.40 -14.28
CA ASP A 29 -4.75 -2.47 -15.15
C ASP A 29 -3.26 -2.80 -15.23
N ALA A 30 -2.70 -3.39 -14.17
CA ALA A 30 -1.31 -3.78 -14.12
C ALA A 30 -1.09 -4.83 -13.04
N GLU A 31 -0.02 -5.58 -13.17
CA GLU A 31 0.45 -6.49 -12.12
C GLU A 31 1.98 -6.43 -12.12
N GLU A 32 2.58 -6.30 -10.93
CA GLU A 32 4.03 -6.23 -10.81
C GLU A 32 4.50 -6.83 -9.50
N VAL A 33 5.79 -7.14 -9.43
CA VAL A 33 6.44 -7.57 -8.19
C VAL A 33 7.23 -6.39 -7.64
N VAL A 34 6.96 -6.04 -6.38
CA VAL A 34 7.71 -4.99 -5.66
C VAL A 34 8.65 -5.72 -4.70
N GLU A 35 9.90 -5.88 -5.11
CA GLU A 35 10.85 -6.72 -4.39
C GLU A 35 11.19 -6.19 -3.00
N GLU A 36 11.31 -4.89 -2.83
CA GLU A 36 11.59 -4.29 -1.53
C GLU A 36 10.50 -4.57 -0.50
N GLN A 37 9.24 -4.67 -0.94
CA GLN A 37 8.10 -4.96 -0.09
C GLN A 37 7.75 -6.45 -0.08
N LYS A 38 8.41 -7.25 -0.92
CA LYS A 38 8.20 -8.69 -1.04
C LYS A 38 6.74 -9.03 -1.30
N VAL A 39 6.15 -8.35 -2.28
CA VAL A 39 4.76 -8.56 -2.69
C VAL A 39 4.63 -8.57 -4.21
N ARG A 40 3.62 -9.30 -4.68
CA ARG A 40 3.09 -9.18 -6.04
C ARG A 40 1.81 -8.37 -5.94
N VAL A 41 1.68 -7.34 -6.76
CA VAL A 41 0.58 -6.38 -6.69
C VAL A 41 -0.23 -6.40 -7.97
N ALA A 42 -1.55 -6.57 -7.85
CA ALA A 42 -2.48 -6.33 -8.96
C ALA A 42 -3.17 -5.00 -8.72
N MET A 43 -3.16 -4.13 -9.70
CA MET A 43 -3.67 -2.76 -9.58
C MET A 43 -4.93 -2.56 -10.41
N PHE A 44 -5.92 -1.90 -9.80
CA PHE A 44 -7.18 -1.56 -10.44
C PHE A 44 -7.45 -0.07 -10.26
N GLN A 45 -7.50 0.68 -11.36
CA GLN A 45 -7.88 2.09 -11.30
C GLN A 45 -9.37 2.21 -11.06
N VAL A 46 -9.75 2.97 -10.04
CA VAL A 46 -11.14 3.20 -9.66
C VAL A 46 -11.32 4.70 -9.50
N GLY A 47 -11.83 5.37 -10.54
CA GLY A 47 -11.89 6.82 -10.55
C GLY A 47 -10.49 7.41 -10.46
N GLU A 48 -10.27 8.29 -9.49
CA GLU A 48 -8.96 8.92 -9.25
C GLU A 48 -8.06 8.10 -8.33
N SER A 49 -8.58 7.02 -7.75
CA SER A 49 -7.85 6.19 -6.79
C SER A 49 -7.64 4.78 -7.35
N ARG A 50 -6.92 3.94 -6.61
CA ARG A 50 -6.69 2.55 -7.01
C ARG A 50 -7.05 1.60 -5.88
N LEU A 51 -7.43 0.38 -6.25
CA LEU A 51 -7.38 -0.77 -5.35
C LEU A 51 -6.15 -1.58 -5.74
N GLU A 52 -5.39 -2.01 -4.74
CA GLU A 52 -4.21 -2.85 -4.97
C GLU A 52 -4.36 -4.14 -4.16
N LEU A 53 -4.30 -5.27 -4.85
CA LEU A 53 -4.30 -6.58 -4.20
C LEU A 53 -2.86 -7.01 -4.03
N LEU A 54 -2.49 -7.39 -2.80
CA LEU A 54 -1.12 -7.70 -2.43
C LEU A 54 -1.00 -9.16 -2.04
N GLU A 55 -0.20 -9.91 -2.79
CA GLU A 55 0.15 -11.29 -2.43
C GLU A 55 1.61 -11.33 -2.01
N ALA A 56 1.90 -11.90 -0.83
CA ALA A 56 3.27 -12.01 -0.34
C ALA A 56 4.09 -12.93 -1.24
N THR A 57 5.34 -12.53 -1.54
CA THR A 57 6.27 -13.37 -2.29
C THR A 57 7.21 -14.15 -1.38
N SER A 58 7.18 -13.86 -0.07
CA SER A 58 7.93 -14.62 0.93
C SER A 58 7.25 -14.51 2.29
N GLU A 59 7.58 -15.45 3.20
CA GLU A 59 6.96 -15.50 4.52
C GLU A 59 7.31 -14.31 5.41
N ASP A 60 8.42 -13.65 5.15
CA ASP A 60 8.87 -12.50 5.95
C ASP A 60 8.39 -11.16 5.40
N SER A 61 7.48 -11.15 4.42
CA SER A 61 6.92 -9.90 3.93
C SER A 61 5.92 -9.31 4.93
N PRO A 62 5.77 -7.98 4.97
CA PRO A 62 4.73 -7.36 5.81
C PRO A 62 3.32 -7.87 5.50
N ALA A 63 3.01 -8.13 4.23
CA ALA A 63 1.71 -8.68 3.83
C ALA A 63 1.49 -10.08 4.41
N ALA A 64 2.52 -10.95 4.37
CA ALA A 64 2.43 -12.30 4.94
C ALA A 64 2.21 -12.23 6.45
N ARG A 65 2.92 -11.35 7.14
CA ARG A 65 2.76 -11.18 8.59
C ARG A 65 1.36 -10.66 8.94
N SER A 66 0.83 -9.75 8.14
CA SER A 66 -0.51 -9.22 8.34
C SER A 66 -1.57 -10.32 8.20
N ILE A 67 -1.45 -11.15 7.17
CA ILE A 67 -2.38 -12.27 6.95
C ILE A 67 -2.29 -13.28 8.09
N ALA A 68 -1.09 -13.60 8.55
CA ALA A 68 -0.90 -14.52 9.66
C ALA A 68 -1.57 -14.02 10.94
N LYS A 69 -1.58 -12.71 11.16
CA LYS A 69 -2.18 -12.10 12.36
C LYS A 69 -3.68 -11.89 12.25
N ARG A 70 -4.15 -11.43 11.08
CA ARG A 70 -5.52 -10.91 10.93
C ARG A 70 -6.32 -11.57 9.82
N GLY A 71 -5.69 -12.44 9.02
CA GLY A 71 -6.31 -13.00 7.83
C GLY A 71 -6.27 -12.00 6.68
N GLN A 72 -6.91 -12.37 5.58
CA GLN A 72 -7.04 -11.50 4.41
C GLN A 72 -7.86 -10.25 4.73
N GLY A 73 -7.57 -9.15 4.07
CA GLY A 73 -8.36 -7.94 4.21
C GLY A 73 -7.52 -6.68 4.03
N LEU A 74 -8.07 -5.56 4.50
CA LEU A 74 -7.39 -4.27 4.39
C LEU A 74 -6.00 -4.34 5.01
N HIS A 75 -5.01 -3.89 4.26
CA HIS A 75 -3.62 -3.83 4.70
C HIS A 75 -3.19 -2.40 5.02
N HIS A 76 -3.48 -1.46 4.12
CA HIS A 76 -3.10 -0.07 4.33
C HIS A 76 -3.97 0.86 3.50
N VAL A 77 -3.92 2.15 3.88
CA VAL A 77 -4.51 3.26 3.14
C VAL A 77 -3.37 4.17 2.72
N ALA A 78 -3.31 4.53 1.45
CA ALA A 78 -2.25 5.38 0.91
C ALA A 78 -2.80 6.75 0.52
N LEU A 79 -2.09 7.79 0.95
CA LEU A 79 -2.43 9.18 0.67
C LEU A 79 -1.35 9.80 -0.19
N ALA A 80 -1.76 10.58 -1.20
CA ALA A 80 -0.83 11.27 -2.08
C ALA A 80 -0.40 12.61 -1.49
N VAL A 81 0.90 12.88 -1.50
CA VAL A 81 1.48 14.15 -1.06
C VAL A 81 2.42 14.67 -2.13
N GLU A 82 2.61 15.99 -2.19
CA GLU A 82 3.46 16.60 -3.22
C GLU A 82 4.94 16.51 -2.90
N ASP A 83 5.32 16.70 -1.63
CA ASP A 83 6.71 16.67 -1.17
C ASP A 83 6.81 15.67 -0.01
N LEU A 84 7.13 14.43 -0.36
CA LEU A 84 7.17 13.34 0.63
C LEU A 84 8.24 13.57 1.68
N ALA A 85 9.46 13.91 1.27
CA ALA A 85 10.56 14.12 2.22
C ALA A 85 10.22 15.25 3.20
N GLY A 86 9.66 16.35 2.70
CA GLY A 86 9.24 17.47 3.54
C GLY A 86 8.12 17.09 4.49
N LYS A 87 7.15 16.33 4.01
CA LYS A 87 6.03 15.87 4.85
C LYS A 87 6.53 14.95 5.97
N LEU A 88 7.46 14.08 5.69
CA LEU A 88 8.02 13.19 6.73
C LEU A 88 8.73 13.98 7.82
N ARG A 89 9.51 15.01 7.45
CA ARG A 89 10.16 15.87 8.44
C ARG A 89 9.14 16.63 9.29
N GLU A 90 8.10 17.14 8.65
CA GLU A 90 7.02 17.84 9.35
C GLU A 90 6.33 16.94 10.37
N LEU A 91 6.00 15.71 9.97
CA LEU A 91 5.31 14.75 10.83
C LEU A 91 6.22 14.31 12.00
N GLU A 92 7.48 14.04 11.74
CA GLU A 92 8.41 13.65 12.78
C GLU A 92 8.57 14.77 13.82
N ASN A 93 8.67 16.01 13.36
CA ASN A 93 8.75 17.17 14.25
C ASN A 93 7.47 17.38 15.07
N ALA A 94 6.34 16.92 14.55
CA ALA A 94 5.05 16.98 15.25
C ALA A 94 4.82 15.79 16.19
N GLY A 95 5.78 14.88 16.31
CA GLY A 95 5.69 13.74 17.21
C GLY A 95 5.02 12.50 16.61
N VAL A 96 4.77 12.48 15.31
CA VAL A 96 4.22 11.30 14.63
C VAL A 96 5.33 10.28 14.44
N ARG A 97 5.08 9.02 14.82
CA ARG A 97 6.06 7.95 14.63
C ARG A 97 6.07 7.51 13.18
N LEU A 98 7.27 7.37 12.62
CA LEU A 98 7.48 6.93 11.25
C LEU A 98 8.06 5.52 11.24
N ILE A 99 7.60 4.69 10.29
CA ILE A 99 8.31 3.44 9.97
C ILE A 99 9.48 3.79 9.07
N ASP A 100 9.23 4.60 8.03
CA ASP A 100 10.26 5.05 7.11
C ASP A 100 10.53 6.53 7.35
N ARG A 101 11.77 6.89 7.69
CA ARG A 101 12.16 8.29 7.85
C ARG A 101 12.51 8.94 6.53
N GLU A 102 12.81 8.13 5.52
CA GLU A 102 13.17 8.59 4.19
C GLU A 102 12.33 7.86 3.15
N PRO A 103 12.01 8.52 2.02
CA PRO A 103 11.28 7.88 0.93
C PRO A 103 12.04 6.67 0.37
N ARG A 104 11.28 5.65 -0.05
CA ARG A 104 11.81 4.49 -0.76
C ARG A 104 10.91 4.16 -1.93
N ARG A 105 11.39 3.29 -2.84
CA ARG A 105 10.59 2.91 -4.01
C ARG A 105 9.55 1.85 -3.65
N GLY A 106 8.33 2.06 -4.13
CA GLY A 106 7.23 1.12 -4.00
C GLY A 106 6.63 0.77 -5.34
N ALA A 107 5.37 0.33 -5.33
CA ALA A 107 4.64 -0.05 -6.53
C ALA A 107 4.61 1.11 -7.54
N GLY A 108 4.70 0.77 -8.84
CA GLY A 108 4.71 1.79 -9.88
C GLY A 108 5.97 2.64 -9.90
N ASN A 109 7.02 2.21 -9.20
CA ASN A 109 8.26 2.94 -9.04
C ASN A 109 8.08 4.32 -8.38
N GLU A 110 7.00 4.48 -7.61
CA GLU A 110 6.71 5.71 -6.89
C GLU A 110 7.51 5.79 -5.59
N LEU A 111 7.77 7.01 -5.12
CA LEU A 111 8.40 7.22 -3.81
C LEU A 111 7.33 7.09 -2.73
N VAL A 112 7.59 6.25 -1.74
CA VAL A 112 6.64 5.95 -0.66
C VAL A 112 7.32 5.94 0.69
N ALA A 113 6.53 6.10 1.74
CA ALA A 113 6.96 5.93 3.13
C ALA A 113 5.77 5.56 4.00
N PHE A 114 6.00 4.72 4.99
CA PHE A 114 4.94 4.29 5.91
C PHE A 114 5.05 5.00 7.25
N LEU A 115 3.89 5.36 7.81
CA LEU A 115 3.77 5.86 9.17
C LEU A 115 3.48 4.70 10.11
N HIS A 116 3.93 4.80 11.36
CA HIS A 116 3.68 3.75 12.34
C HIS A 116 2.22 3.77 12.80
N PRO A 117 1.52 2.62 12.79
CA PRO A 117 0.09 2.57 13.16
C PRO A 117 -0.21 3.10 14.56
N ALA A 118 0.75 3.06 15.47
CA ALA A 118 0.56 3.61 16.83
C ALA A 118 0.20 5.10 16.79
N SER A 119 0.65 5.85 15.78
CA SER A 119 0.34 7.27 15.64
C SER A 119 -0.89 7.54 14.80
N THR A 120 -1.42 6.54 14.10
CA THR A 120 -2.52 6.70 13.16
C THR A 120 -3.71 5.78 13.50
N ALA A 121 -4.01 5.68 14.79
CA ALA A 121 -5.18 4.96 15.31
C ALA A 121 -5.23 3.48 14.91
N GLY A 122 -4.08 2.85 14.80
CA GLY A 122 -3.98 1.43 14.46
C GLY A 122 -4.08 1.12 12.96
N VAL A 123 -4.20 2.15 12.12
CA VAL A 123 -4.29 1.99 10.67
C VAL A 123 -2.91 2.24 10.05
N LEU A 124 -2.44 1.29 9.25
CA LEU A 124 -1.19 1.49 8.51
C LEU A 124 -1.43 2.50 7.38
N ILE A 125 -0.76 3.63 7.47
CA ILE A 125 -0.86 4.70 6.47
C ILE A 125 0.42 4.74 5.65
N GLU A 126 0.26 4.74 4.33
CA GLU A 126 1.34 4.95 3.38
C GLU A 126 1.21 6.35 2.80
N LEU A 127 2.33 7.05 2.67
CA LEU A 127 2.36 8.31 1.92
C LEU A 127 3.07 8.07 0.60
N VAL A 128 2.51 8.58 -0.48
CA VAL A 128 3.03 8.40 -1.83
C VAL A 128 3.27 9.78 -2.43
N GLU A 129 4.46 9.99 -3.01
CA GLU A 129 4.73 11.26 -3.65
C GLU A 129 4.04 11.31 -5.01
N ASP A 130 3.17 12.29 -5.17
CA ASP A 130 2.41 12.51 -6.39
C ASP A 130 2.41 14.00 -6.69
N LYS A 131 3.19 14.38 -7.69
CA LYS A 131 3.37 15.79 -8.06
C LYS A 131 2.37 16.27 -9.09
#